data_0b6190e0af3a60c997c191ae073660ba
#
_entry.id   0b6190e0af3a60c997c191ae073660ba
#
_cell.length_a   1.000
_cell.length_b   1.000
_cell.length_c   1.000
_cell.angle_alpha   90.00
_cell.angle_beta   90.00
_cell.angle_gamma   90.00
#
_symmetry.space_group_name_H-M   'P 1'
#
loop_
_entity.id
_entity.type
_entity.pdbx_description
1 polymer ?
#
loop_
_entity_poly.entity_id
_entity_poly.type
_entity_poly.pdbx_seq_one_letter_code
_entity_poly.pdbx_strand_id
1 'polypeptide(L)'
;MLREKTYILGIESSCDDTAAAVLCDGKILSNVIANQSIHQAYGGVVPELASRAHQQNIVPVVHQALKQAGVSKDQLAAVAFTRGPGLMGSLLVGTSFAKSMAMGLQIPLIEVNHMQAHILAHFIQKEGYKQPHFPFLAMTISGGHTQIVEVKDYFDMRVIGETIDDAVGEAFDKSGKLLGLGYPAGPEIDKRAALGNPKAFHFTKPKVKGLDFSFSGLKTAILYFIQKNTATNPDFIKENLNDICASIQYTIIGILMDKLKKAVQETKINRIAIGGGVSANSGIRQALKQAEHQLGWETFVPAFEFTTDNAAMIAIVGYLKFLNNDFTSQGTTATARLKL
;
A
#
# COMPACT_ATOMS: atom_id res chain seq x y z
N MET A 1 -21.45 -11.36 -31.66
CA MET A 1 -21.06 -12.30 -30.60
C MET A 1 -20.90 -11.49 -29.31
N LEU A 2 -21.66 -11.84 -28.27
CA LEU A 2 -21.44 -11.28 -26.93
C LEU A 2 -20.05 -11.74 -26.49
N ARG A 3 -19.17 -10.79 -26.15
CA ARG A 3 -17.82 -11.08 -25.65
C ARG A 3 -17.98 -11.90 -24.37
N GLU A 4 -17.37 -13.08 -24.30
CA GLU A 4 -17.41 -13.88 -23.06
C GLU A 4 -16.77 -13.05 -21.93
N LYS A 5 -17.43 -13.07 -20.77
CA LYS A 5 -16.96 -12.34 -19.59
C LYS A 5 -15.66 -12.97 -19.08
N THR A 6 -14.66 -12.17 -18.79
CA THR A 6 -13.38 -12.61 -18.27
C THR A 6 -13.36 -12.43 -16.75
N TYR A 7 -13.38 -13.53 -16.01
CA TYR A 7 -13.33 -13.54 -14.55
C TYR A 7 -11.92 -13.87 -14.07
N ILE A 8 -11.32 -12.98 -13.30
CA ILE A 8 -9.98 -13.18 -12.69
C ILE A 8 -10.15 -13.28 -11.18
N LEU A 9 -9.60 -14.34 -10.58
CA LEU A 9 -9.43 -14.46 -9.14
C LEU A 9 -8.08 -13.88 -8.75
N GLY A 10 -8.06 -12.84 -7.92
CA GLY A 10 -6.86 -12.30 -7.30
C GLY A 10 -6.68 -12.84 -5.88
N ILE A 11 -5.45 -13.17 -5.50
CA ILE A 11 -5.06 -13.66 -4.17
C ILE A 11 -3.92 -12.81 -3.64
N GLU A 12 -4.13 -12.20 -2.46
CA GLU A 12 -3.13 -11.41 -1.72
C GLU A 12 -2.79 -12.10 -0.40
N SER A 13 -1.49 -12.28 -0.14
CA SER A 13 -0.98 -12.86 1.10
C SER A 13 0.45 -12.38 1.42
N SER A 14 0.82 -11.16 1.06
CA SER A 14 2.21 -10.70 1.15
C SER A 14 2.68 -10.42 2.59
N CYS A 15 1.78 -10.04 3.50
CA CYS A 15 2.13 -9.62 4.86
C CYS A 15 1.26 -10.35 5.89
N ASP A 16 0.26 -9.70 6.47
CA ASP A 16 -0.62 -10.23 7.50
C ASP A 16 -2.08 -10.37 7.04
N ASP A 17 -2.51 -9.66 6.04
CA ASP A 17 -3.87 -9.75 5.50
C ASP A 17 -3.99 -10.89 4.47
N THR A 18 -4.97 -11.79 4.66
CA THR A 18 -5.33 -12.78 3.66
C THR A 18 -6.51 -12.26 2.86
N ALA A 19 -6.34 -12.02 1.56
CA ALA A 19 -7.43 -11.52 0.75
C ALA A 19 -7.64 -12.31 -0.55
N ALA A 20 -8.90 -12.35 -1.01
CA ALA A 20 -9.28 -12.83 -2.33
C ALA A 20 -10.33 -11.91 -2.96
N ALA A 21 -10.21 -11.66 -4.25
CA ALA A 21 -11.13 -10.83 -5.02
C ALA A 21 -11.47 -11.48 -6.36
N VAL A 22 -12.70 -11.28 -6.81
CA VAL A 22 -13.14 -11.65 -8.15
C VAL A 22 -13.37 -10.37 -8.94
N LEU A 23 -12.68 -10.27 -10.08
CA LEU A 23 -12.83 -9.17 -11.03
C LEU A 23 -13.46 -9.69 -12.33
N CYS A 24 -14.33 -8.91 -12.93
CA CYS A 24 -14.94 -9.17 -14.23
C CYS A 24 -14.73 -7.95 -15.15
N ASP A 25 -13.99 -8.11 -16.24
CA ASP A 25 -13.78 -7.08 -17.27
C ASP A 25 -13.39 -5.70 -16.68
N GLY A 26 -12.47 -5.68 -15.72
CA GLY A 26 -11.96 -4.48 -15.05
C GLY A 26 -12.81 -3.99 -13.84
N LYS A 27 -13.96 -4.61 -13.55
CA LYS A 27 -14.81 -4.27 -12.41
C LYS A 27 -14.68 -5.30 -11.30
N ILE A 28 -14.57 -4.86 -10.07
CA ILE A 28 -14.54 -5.74 -8.89
C ILE A 28 -15.97 -6.18 -8.58
N LEU A 29 -16.16 -7.50 -8.48
CA LEU A 29 -17.41 -8.14 -8.06
C LEU A 29 -17.39 -8.48 -6.56
N SER A 30 -16.21 -8.82 -6.03
CA SER A 30 -15.99 -9.09 -4.61
C SER A 30 -14.55 -8.80 -4.23
N ASN A 31 -14.33 -8.38 -2.98
CA ASN A 31 -13.02 -8.22 -2.38
C ASN A 31 -13.14 -8.55 -0.89
N VAL A 32 -12.71 -9.74 -0.51
CA VAL A 32 -12.82 -10.27 0.85
C VAL A 32 -11.46 -10.25 1.51
N ILE A 33 -11.38 -9.67 2.70
CA ILE A 33 -10.13 -9.52 3.46
C ILE A 33 -10.36 -10.11 4.85
N ALA A 34 -9.47 -11.01 5.26
CA ALA A 34 -9.39 -11.52 6.62
C ALA A 34 -8.14 -10.93 7.31
N ASN A 35 -8.39 -9.97 8.18
CA ASN A 35 -7.35 -9.26 8.92
C ASN A 35 -6.88 -10.08 10.13
N GLN A 36 -5.63 -9.88 10.53
CA GLN A 36 -5.01 -10.57 11.65
C GLN A 36 -4.78 -9.61 12.84
N SER A 37 -5.82 -9.36 13.62
CA SER A 37 -5.74 -8.43 14.78
C SER A 37 -4.76 -8.87 15.88
N ILE A 38 -4.33 -10.14 15.87
CA ILE A 38 -3.39 -10.67 16.85
C ILE A 38 -2.06 -9.90 16.87
N HIS A 39 -1.63 -9.34 15.74
CA HIS A 39 -0.37 -8.59 15.62
C HIS A 39 -0.36 -7.29 16.43
N GLN A 40 -1.54 -6.75 16.77
CA GLN A 40 -1.66 -5.56 17.62
C GLN A 40 -1.09 -5.81 19.02
N ALA A 41 -1.28 -7.02 19.56
CA ALA A 41 -0.76 -7.40 20.89
C ALA A 41 0.77 -7.45 20.93
N TYR A 42 1.42 -7.65 19.76
CA TYR A 42 2.89 -7.73 19.66
C TYR A 42 3.51 -6.40 19.20
N GLY A 43 2.71 -5.39 18.87
CA GLY A 43 3.19 -4.10 18.38
C GLY A 43 3.87 -4.16 17.02
N GLY A 44 3.48 -5.13 16.17
CA GLY A 44 3.98 -5.34 14.81
C GLY A 44 3.72 -6.75 14.32
N VAL A 45 3.90 -6.97 13.02
CA VAL A 45 3.66 -8.29 12.39
C VAL A 45 4.67 -9.32 12.86
N VAL A 46 4.18 -10.48 13.31
CA VAL A 46 4.98 -11.66 13.66
C VAL A 46 4.89 -12.65 12.49
N PRO A 47 5.97 -12.86 11.71
CA PRO A 47 5.92 -13.56 10.42
C PRO A 47 5.38 -15.00 10.52
N GLU A 48 5.73 -15.74 11.59
CA GLU A 48 5.25 -17.11 11.79
C GLU A 48 3.74 -17.14 12.05
N LEU A 49 3.23 -16.24 12.88
CA LEU A 49 1.79 -16.14 13.15
C LEU A 49 1.03 -15.75 11.89
N ALA A 50 1.56 -14.80 11.12
CA ALA A 50 0.98 -14.39 9.84
C ALA A 50 0.86 -15.57 8.87
N SER A 51 1.92 -16.34 8.69
CA SER A 51 1.95 -17.52 7.82
C SER A 51 0.91 -18.57 8.23
N ARG A 52 0.79 -18.88 9.53
CA ARG A 52 -0.22 -19.82 10.05
C ARG A 52 -1.66 -19.33 9.83
N ALA A 53 -1.90 -18.03 10.03
CA ALA A 53 -3.22 -17.47 9.82
C ALA A 53 -3.60 -17.49 8.33
N HIS A 54 -2.66 -17.25 7.41
CA HIS A 54 -2.91 -17.43 5.98
C HIS A 54 -3.36 -18.84 5.62
N GLN A 55 -2.72 -19.88 6.19
CA GLN A 55 -3.12 -21.27 5.97
C GLN A 55 -4.56 -21.55 6.42
N GLN A 56 -4.98 -20.95 7.53
CA GLN A 56 -6.34 -21.11 8.04
C GLN A 56 -7.37 -20.34 7.21
N ASN A 57 -7.00 -19.14 6.73
CA ASN A 57 -7.93 -18.20 6.14
C ASN A 57 -8.09 -18.34 4.62
N ILE A 58 -7.09 -18.87 3.89
CA ILE A 58 -7.08 -18.77 2.43
C ILE A 58 -8.26 -19.48 1.76
N VAL A 59 -8.62 -20.68 2.23
CA VAL A 59 -9.75 -21.46 1.68
C VAL A 59 -11.08 -20.75 1.95
N PRO A 60 -11.45 -20.38 3.20
CA PRO A 60 -12.70 -19.68 3.46
C PRO A 60 -12.78 -18.32 2.79
N VAL A 61 -11.68 -17.56 2.69
CA VAL A 61 -11.66 -16.24 2.03
C VAL A 61 -11.91 -16.37 0.53
N VAL A 62 -11.26 -17.30 -0.16
CA VAL A 62 -11.51 -17.57 -1.59
C VAL A 62 -12.93 -18.06 -1.83
N HIS A 63 -13.41 -18.99 -1.00
CA HIS A 63 -14.80 -19.46 -1.10
C HIS A 63 -15.81 -18.31 -0.95
N GLN A 64 -15.60 -17.44 0.05
CA GLN A 64 -16.46 -16.28 0.28
C GLN A 64 -16.41 -15.27 -0.85
N ALA A 65 -15.22 -15.04 -1.44
CA ALA A 65 -15.05 -14.13 -2.58
C ALA A 65 -15.84 -14.63 -3.80
N LEU A 66 -15.73 -15.90 -4.15
CA LEU A 66 -16.49 -16.52 -5.24
C LEU A 66 -18.00 -16.44 -4.98
N LYS A 67 -18.45 -16.76 -3.75
CA LYS A 67 -19.86 -16.71 -3.35
C LYS A 67 -20.42 -15.28 -3.45
N GLN A 68 -19.71 -14.27 -2.96
CA GLN A 68 -20.14 -12.86 -3.04
C GLN A 68 -20.21 -12.36 -4.49
N ALA A 69 -19.27 -12.81 -5.33
CA ALA A 69 -19.26 -12.49 -6.75
C ALA A 69 -20.39 -13.19 -7.55
N GLY A 70 -21.01 -14.24 -7.00
CA GLY A 70 -21.95 -15.08 -7.73
C GLY A 70 -21.30 -15.87 -8.88
N VAL A 71 -20.01 -16.20 -8.75
CA VAL A 71 -19.19 -16.84 -9.79
C VAL A 71 -18.73 -18.21 -9.29
N SER A 72 -18.94 -19.25 -10.11
CA SER A 72 -18.40 -20.59 -9.83
C SER A 72 -16.90 -20.64 -10.21
N LYS A 73 -16.14 -21.52 -9.58
CA LYS A 73 -14.71 -21.70 -9.87
C LYS A 73 -14.45 -22.07 -11.35
N ASP A 74 -15.38 -22.77 -11.98
CA ASP A 74 -15.27 -23.24 -13.37
C ASP A 74 -15.48 -22.13 -14.41
N GLN A 75 -15.95 -20.94 -13.96
CA GLN A 75 -16.10 -19.75 -14.80
C GLN A 75 -14.82 -18.87 -14.78
N LEU A 76 -13.85 -19.16 -13.91
CA LEU A 76 -12.61 -18.40 -13.83
C LEU A 76 -11.77 -18.58 -15.10
N ALA A 77 -11.29 -17.46 -15.64
CA ALA A 77 -10.38 -17.43 -16.78
C ALA A 77 -8.93 -17.58 -16.35
N ALA A 78 -8.56 -17.10 -15.15
CA ALA A 78 -7.20 -17.20 -14.60
C ALA A 78 -7.20 -16.99 -13.08
N VAL A 79 -6.09 -17.42 -12.43
CA VAL A 79 -5.76 -17.10 -11.04
C VAL A 79 -4.54 -16.20 -11.02
N ALA A 80 -4.66 -15.02 -10.43
CA ALA A 80 -3.57 -14.08 -10.16
C ALA A 80 -3.18 -14.13 -8.68
N PHE A 81 -1.89 -14.10 -8.37
CA PHE A 81 -1.40 -14.17 -7.02
C PHE A 81 -0.20 -13.25 -6.79
N THR A 82 -0.01 -12.81 -5.56
CA THR A 82 1.14 -12.02 -5.16
C THR A 82 2.38 -12.88 -5.07
N ARG A 83 3.32 -12.67 -6.01
CA ARG A 83 4.63 -13.31 -6.00
C ARG A 83 5.58 -12.70 -4.97
N GLY A 84 5.44 -11.41 -4.71
CA GLY A 84 6.26 -10.59 -3.82
C GLY A 84 6.25 -9.13 -4.24
N PRO A 85 6.97 -8.23 -3.50
CA PRO A 85 7.67 -8.53 -2.25
C PRO A 85 6.72 -8.85 -1.08
N GLY A 86 7.29 -9.38 0.03
CA GLY A 86 6.52 -9.69 1.24
C GLY A 86 7.22 -10.67 2.19
N LEU A 87 6.49 -11.13 3.20
CA LEU A 87 6.97 -12.15 4.14
C LEU A 87 6.98 -13.52 3.45
N MET A 88 8.13 -14.17 3.40
CA MET A 88 8.30 -15.42 2.64
C MET A 88 7.26 -16.49 3.03
N GLY A 89 7.03 -16.72 4.31
CA GLY A 89 6.05 -17.72 4.78
C GLY A 89 4.62 -17.41 4.33
N SER A 90 4.23 -16.14 4.39
CA SER A 90 2.92 -15.64 3.93
C SER A 90 2.77 -15.80 2.41
N LEU A 91 3.76 -15.35 1.64
CA LEU A 91 3.79 -15.49 0.19
C LEU A 91 3.71 -16.95 -0.28
N LEU A 92 4.39 -17.86 0.41
CA LEU A 92 4.37 -19.30 0.07
C LEU A 92 2.96 -19.89 0.20
N VAL A 93 2.16 -19.46 1.15
CA VAL A 93 0.78 -19.95 1.30
C VAL A 93 -0.06 -19.54 0.09
N GLY A 94 -0.10 -18.24 -0.26
CA GLY A 94 -0.85 -17.76 -1.41
C GLY A 94 -0.36 -18.34 -2.73
N THR A 95 0.97 -18.39 -2.92
CA THR A 95 1.58 -18.97 -4.13
C THR A 95 1.20 -20.45 -4.30
N SER A 96 1.32 -21.26 -3.24
CA SER A 96 1.00 -22.70 -3.29
C SER A 96 -0.48 -22.94 -3.57
N PHE A 97 -1.35 -22.16 -2.92
CA PHE A 97 -2.80 -22.25 -3.14
C PHE A 97 -3.17 -21.86 -4.58
N ALA A 98 -2.66 -20.74 -5.08
CA ALA A 98 -2.94 -20.26 -6.44
C ALA A 98 -2.49 -21.28 -7.50
N LYS A 99 -1.30 -21.83 -7.35
CA LYS A 99 -0.76 -22.87 -8.23
C LYS A 99 -1.63 -24.13 -8.24
N SER A 100 -1.99 -24.63 -7.07
CA SER A 100 -2.83 -25.82 -6.95
C SER A 100 -4.20 -25.62 -7.57
N MET A 101 -4.79 -24.44 -7.35
CA MET A 101 -6.10 -24.08 -7.92
C MET A 101 -6.04 -23.95 -9.45
N ALA A 102 -5.06 -23.21 -9.98
CA ALA A 102 -4.89 -23.04 -11.42
C ALA A 102 -4.63 -24.38 -12.13
N MET A 103 -3.80 -25.24 -11.53
CA MET A 103 -3.52 -26.59 -12.05
C MET A 103 -4.77 -27.48 -12.02
N GLY A 104 -5.52 -27.49 -10.93
CA GLY A 104 -6.73 -28.29 -10.79
C GLY A 104 -7.86 -27.89 -11.72
N LEU A 105 -7.94 -26.59 -12.06
CA LEU A 105 -8.92 -26.04 -13.00
C LEU A 105 -8.43 -25.98 -14.45
N GLN A 106 -7.15 -26.28 -14.69
CA GLN A 106 -6.49 -26.20 -16.01
C GLN A 106 -6.60 -24.80 -16.65
N ILE A 107 -6.46 -23.76 -15.84
CA ILE A 107 -6.53 -22.36 -16.27
C ILE A 107 -5.17 -21.66 -16.06
N PRO A 108 -4.89 -20.54 -16.77
CA PRO A 108 -3.68 -19.76 -16.61
C PRO A 108 -3.41 -19.31 -15.18
N LEU A 109 -2.15 -19.31 -14.81
CA LEU A 109 -1.61 -18.74 -13.57
C LEU A 109 -0.89 -17.42 -13.89
N ILE A 110 -1.09 -16.39 -13.07
CA ILE A 110 -0.52 -15.06 -13.28
C ILE A 110 0.16 -14.58 -12.02
N GLU A 111 1.47 -14.33 -12.11
CA GLU A 111 2.21 -13.72 -11.02
C GLU A 111 2.05 -12.20 -11.02
N VAL A 112 1.97 -11.61 -9.82
CA VAL A 112 1.81 -10.17 -9.64
C VAL A 112 2.84 -9.64 -8.66
N ASN A 113 3.49 -8.54 -9.04
CA ASN A 113 4.31 -7.75 -8.12
C ASN A 113 3.40 -6.88 -7.23
N HIS A 114 3.51 -7.02 -5.92
CA HIS A 114 2.70 -6.31 -4.93
C HIS A 114 2.78 -4.77 -5.06
N MET A 115 3.97 -4.25 -5.31
CA MET A 115 4.17 -2.80 -5.47
C MET A 115 3.54 -2.27 -6.76
N GLN A 116 3.64 -3.05 -7.86
CA GLN A 116 2.95 -2.76 -9.09
C GLN A 116 1.43 -2.77 -8.91
N ALA A 117 0.92 -3.69 -8.08
CA ALA A 117 -0.50 -3.78 -7.78
C ALA A 117 -1.04 -2.53 -7.08
N HIS A 118 -0.32 -1.97 -6.12
CA HIS A 118 -0.69 -0.69 -5.50
C HIS A 118 -0.78 0.46 -6.51
N ILE A 119 0.11 0.48 -7.51
CA ILE A 119 0.09 1.50 -8.58
C ILE A 119 -1.09 1.26 -9.52
N LEU A 120 -1.29 0.03 -9.97
CA LEU A 120 -2.31 -0.31 -10.95
C LEU A 120 -3.72 -0.45 -10.37
N ALA A 121 -3.88 -0.39 -9.03
CA ALA A 121 -5.19 -0.28 -8.37
C ALA A 121 -6.03 0.91 -8.89
N HIS A 122 -5.38 1.97 -9.38
CA HIS A 122 -6.04 3.11 -10.01
C HIS A 122 -6.80 2.77 -11.30
N PHE A 123 -6.52 1.63 -11.92
CA PHE A 123 -7.20 1.16 -13.14
C PHE A 123 -8.41 0.27 -12.87
N ILE A 124 -8.71 -0.01 -11.61
CA ILE A 124 -9.99 -0.64 -11.23
C ILE A 124 -11.12 0.30 -11.64
N GLN A 125 -12.06 -0.21 -12.43
CA GLN A 125 -13.22 0.58 -12.87
C GLN A 125 -14.17 0.79 -11.69
N LYS A 126 -14.25 2.04 -11.23
CA LYS A 126 -15.15 2.46 -10.14
C LYS A 126 -15.76 3.82 -10.47
N GLU A 127 -17.08 3.91 -10.33
CA GLU A 127 -17.81 5.16 -10.56
C GLU A 127 -17.31 6.28 -9.64
N GLY A 128 -17.14 7.48 -10.19
CA GLY A 128 -16.63 8.65 -9.47
C GLY A 128 -15.11 8.73 -9.32
N TYR A 129 -14.35 7.72 -9.78
CA TYR A 129 -12.88 7.73 -9.73
C TYR A 129 -12.28 7.86 -11.13
N LYS A 130 -11.33 8.81 -11.27
CA LYS A 130 -10.58 9.00 -12.51
C LYS A 130 -9.37 8.08 -12.53
N GLN A 131 -9.06 7.54 -13.69
CA GLN A 131 -7.84 6.78 -13.93
C GLN A 131 -6.72 7.72 -14.43
N PRO A 132 -5.47 7.53 -14.00
CA PRO A 132 -4.35 8.32 -14.52
C PRO A 132 -4.07 7.97 -15.99
N HIS A 133 -3.68 8.98 -16.76
CA HIS A 133 -3.17 8.80 -18.11
C HIS A 133 -1.65 8.71 -18.09
N PHE A 134 -1.08 7.85 -18.91
CA PHE A 134 0.37 7.72 -19.06
C PHE A 134 1.00 8.92 -19.78
N PRO A 135 2.25 9.33 -19.47
CA PRO A 135 2.99 8.89 -18.28
C PRO A 135 2.47 9.61 -17.01
N PHE A 136 2.66 8.98 -15.85
CA PHE A 136 2.38 9.60 -14.56
C PHE A 136 3.45 9.21 -13.52
N LEU A 137 3.53 9.95 -12.41
CA LEU A 137 4.33 9.60 -11.24
C LEU A 137 3.44 8.89 -10.24
N ALA A 138 3.86 7.72 -9.79
CA ALA A 138 3.22 7.03 -8.68
C ALA A 138 4.06 7.17 -7.42
N MET A 139 3.47 7.57 -6.30
CA MET A 139 4.09 7.51 -4.98
C MET A 139 3.46 6.39 -4.18
N THR A 140 4.20 5.29 -3.99
CA THR A 140 3.76 4.18 -3.14
C THR A 140 4.27 4.38 -1.73
N ILE A 141 3.34 4.43 -0.77
CA ILE A 141 3.59 4.74 0.64
C ILE A 141 2.86 3.73 1.54
N SER A 142 3.62 2.83 2.15
CA SER A 142 3.08 1.76 2.99
C SER A 142 3.91 1.58 4.28
N GLY A 143 3.59 0.57 5.06
CA GLY A 143 4.38 0.17 6.24
C GLY A 143 5.80 -0.23 5.90
N GLY A 144 6.02 -0.87 4.75
CA GLY A 144 7.34 -1.41 4.36
C GLY A 144 8.02 -0.67 3.19
N HIS A 145 7.32 0.19 2.45
CA HIS A 145 7.86 0.80 1.25
C HIS A 145 7.51 2.29 1.15
N THR A 146 8.45 3.07 0.62
CA THR A 146 8.24 4.46 0.22
C THR A 146 9.03 4.70 -1.04
N GLN A 147 8.34 4.86 -2.18
CA GLN A 147 8.96 4.99 -3.49
C GLN A 147 8.26 6.02 -4.36
N ILE A 148 9.00 6.67 -5.25
CA ILE A 148 8.46 7.41 -6.40
C ILE A 148 8.80 6.62 -7.66
N VAL A 149 7.80 6.32 -8.46
CA VAL A 149 7.88 5.51 -9.66
C VAL A 149 7.41 6.33 -10.85
N GLU A 150 8.22 6.40 -11.90
CA GLU A 150 7.80 6.89 -13.21
C GLU A 150 7.10 5.74 -13.94
N VAL A 151 5.85 5.96 -14.33
CA VAL A 151 5.00 4.96 -14.98
C VAL A 151 4.70 5.42 -16.39
N LYS A 152 5.26 4.73 -17.38
CA LYS A 152 5.10 5.06 -18.81
C LYS A 152 4.02 4.22 -19.48
N ASP A 153 3.79 3.02 -18.95
CA ASP A 153 2.74 2.09 -19.36
C ASP A 153 2.46 1.13 -18.19
N TYR A 154 1.45 0.27 -18.30
CA TYR A 154 1.07 -0.71 -17.27
C TYR A 154 2.25 -1.53 -16.74
N PHE A 155 3.19 -1.88 -17.61
CA PHE A 155 4.34 -2.74 -17.27
C PHE A 155 5.70 -2.08 -17.57
N ASP A 156 5.71 -0.79 -17.96
CA ASP A 156 6.93 0.03 -18.07
C ASP A 156 6.97 1.02 -16.91
N MET A 157 7.61 0.59 -15.83
CA MET A 157 7.74 1.32 -14.57
C MET A 157 9.21 1.42 -14.16
N ARG A 158 9.60 2.60 -13.65
CA ARG A 158 10.95 2.85 -13.17
C ARG A 158 10.92 3.55 -11.82
N VAL A 159 11.50 2.94 -10.81
CA VAL A 159 11.74 3.60 -9.51
C VAL A 159 12.75 4.71 -9.71
N ILE A 160 12.40 5.95 -9.38
CA ILE A 160 13.24 7.14 -9.51
C ILE A 160 13.66 7.72 -8.14
N GLY A 161 13.07 7.25 -7.05
CA GLY A 161 13.43 7.56 -5.68
C GLY A 161 12.82 6.56 -4.72
N GLU A 162 13.55 6.17 -3.69
CA GLU A 162 13.07 5.24 -2.68
C GLU A 162 13.62 5.59 -1.28
N THR A 163 13.04 5.03 -0.23
CA THR A 163 13.61 5.21 1.11
C THR A 163 14.92 4.42 1.24
N ILE A 164 15.92 5.05 1.85
CA ILE A 164 17.21 4.43 2.14
C ILE A 164 17.27 3.80 3.54
N ASP A 165 16.22 4.00 4.35
CA ASP A 165 16.11 3.48 5.70
C ASP A 165 14.65 3.09 6.02
N ASP A 166 14.02 3.68 7.02
CA ASP A 166 12.63 3.38 7.38
C ASP A 166 11.64 3.80 6.28
N ALA A 167 10.58 3.03 6.08
CA ALA A 167 9.43 3.46 5.29
C ALA A 167 8.59 4.51 6.05
N VAL A 168 7.77 5.27 5.33
CA VAL A 168 6.94 6.33 5.93
C VAL A 168 5.93 5.78 6.94
N GLY A 169 5.32 4.62 6.67
CA GLY A 169 4.40 3.98 7.63
C GLY A 169 5.13 3.52 8.89
N GLU A 170 6.32 2.95 8.74
CA GLU A 170 7.20 2.60 9.85
C GLU A 170 7.61 3.84 10.67
N ALA A 171 7.82 4.97 10.02
CA ALA A 171 8.10 6.23 10.71
C ALA A 171 6.91 6.71 11.55
N PHE A 172 5.68 6.57 11.05
CA PHE A 172 4.47 6.83 11.84
C PHE A 172 4.37 5.88 13.04
N ASP A 173 4.54 4.58 12.83
CA ASP A 173 4.41 3.58 13.89
C ASP A 173 5.47 3.73 14.97
N LYS A 174 6.74 3.96 14.59
CA LYS A 174 7.83 4.25 15.54
C LYS A 174 7.58 5.53 16.34
N SER A 175 7.05 6.56 15.68
CA SER A 175 6.69 7.82 16.34
C SER A 175 5.54 7.61 17.34
N GLY A 176 4.49 6.90 16.92
CA GLY A 176 3.36 6.58 17.77
C GLY A 176 3.74 5.74 18.98
N LYS A 177 4.64 4.77 18.81
CA LYS A 177 5.18 3.98 19.93
C LYS A 177 5.87 4.83 20.98
N LEU A 178 6.62 5.87 20.58
CA LEU A 178 7.24 6.82 21.50
C LEU A 178 6.21 7.66 22.27
N LEU A 179 5.03 7.86 21.69
CA LEU A 179 3.91 8.60 22.29
C LEU A 179 2.97 7.72 23.11
N GLY A 180 3.22 6.41 23.19
CA GLY A 180 2.34 5.46 23.89
C GLY A 180 1.07 5.12 23.11
N LEU A 181 1.04 5.37 21.79
CA LEU A 181 -0.08 4.99 20.92
C LEU A 181 0.04 3.51 20.53
N GLY A 182 -1.11 2.90 20.23
CA GLY A 182 -1.19 1.50 19.80
C GLY A 182 -0.62 1.26 18.41
N TYR A 183 -0.65 0.02 17.95
CA TYR A 183 -0.25 -0.41 16.61
C TYR A 183 -1.48 -0.86 15.80
N PRO A 184 -1.59 -0.47 14.49
CA PRO A 184 -0.77 0.54 13.81
C PRO A 184 -1.06 1.97 14.29
N ALA A 185 -0.01 2.79 14.42
CA ALA A 185 -0.14 4.14 14.99
C ALA A 185 -0.52 5.22 13.96
N GLY A 186 -0.27 4.98 12.67
CA GLY A 186 -0.56 5.94 11.61
C GLY A 186 -1.97 6.52 11.65
N PRO A 187 -3.05 5.73 11.70
CA PRO A 187 -4.42 6.22 11.78
C PRO A 187 -4.72 7.04 13.03
N GLU A 188 -4.15 6.67 14.19
CA GLU A 188 -4.36 7.42 15.44
C GLU A 188 -3.61 8.76 15.41
N ILE A 189 -2.39 8.80 14.85
CA ILE A 189 -1.66 10.06 14.62
C ILE A 189 -2.46 10.97 13.70
N ASP A 190 -3.00 10.47 12.59
CA ASP A 190 -3.81 11.26 11.65
C ASP A 190 -5.05 11.87 12.34
N LYS A 191 -5.77 11.06 13.10
CA LYS A 191 -6.95 11.50 13.87
C LYS A 191 -6.60 12.61 14.87
N ARG A 192 -5.51 12.47 15.61
CA ARG A 192 -5.07 13.46 16.60
C ARG A 192 -4.50 14.70 15.94
N ALA A 193 -3.77 14.55 14.86
CA ALA A 193 -3.21 15.65 14.08
C ALA A 193 -4.28 16.61 13.56
N ALA A 194 -5.47 16.11 13.24
CA ALA A 194 -6.61 16.93 12.84
C ALA A 194 -7.12 17.89 13.95
N LEU A 195 -6.77 17.60 15.21
CA LEU A 195 -7.18 18.38 16.40
C LEU A 195 -6.05 19.26 16.94
N GLY A 196 -4.83 19.13 16.40
CA GLY A 196 -3.64 19.82 16.90
C GLY A 196 -3.11 20.91 15.98
N ASN A 197 -2.18 21.71 16.51
CA ASN A 197 -1.47 22.72 15.75
C ASN A 197 -0.22 22.11 15.06
N PRO A 198 -0.16 22.03 13.71
CA PRO A 198 0.97 21.42 12.98
C PRO A 198 2.28 22.20 13.09
N LYS A 199 2.25 23.42 13.63
CA LYS A 199 3.41 24.29 13.81
C LYS A 199 3.78 24.49 15.28
N ALA A 200 3.17 23.76 16.22
CA ALA A 200 3.47 23.87 17.65
C ALA A 200 4.90 23.44 17.97
N PHE A 201 5.37 22.40 17.29
CA PHE A 201 6.73 21.86 17.46
C PHE A 201 7.43 21.71 16.12
N HIS A 202 8.75 21.87 16.12
CA HIS A 202 9.56 21.77 14.91
C HIS A 202 10.44 20.51 14.92
N PHE A 203 10.29 19.66 13.91
CA PHE A 203 11.16 18.52 13.67
C PHE A 203 11.97 18.73 12.39
N THR A 204 13.27 18.47 12.47
CA THR A 204 14.18 18.66 11.33
C THR A 204 13.94 17.58 10.28
N LYS A 205 13.80 17.99 9.02
CA LYS A 205 13.74 17.08 7.88
C LYS A 205 15.14 16.53 7.56
N PRO A 206 15.31 15.21 7.37
CA PRO A 206 16.57 14.63 6.93
C PRO A 206 17.00 15.19 5.57
N LYS A 207 18.31 15.41 5.39
CA LYS A 207 18.88 15.86 4.12
C LYS A 207 19.37 14.65 3.33
N VAL A 208 18.62 14.24 2.31
CA VAL A 208 18.97 13.13 1.42
C VAL A 208 19.11 13.64 -0.01
N LYS A 209 20.13 13.16 -0.72
CA LYS A 209 20.38 13.54 -2.13
C LYS A 209 19.29 12.98 -3.05
N GLY A 210 19.12 13.62 -4.22
CA GLY A 210 18.22 13.13 -5.26
C GLY A 210 16.77 13.07 -4.80
N LEU A 211 16.06 12.04 -5.25
CA LEU A 211 14.65 11.79 -4.97
C LEU A 211 14.43 10.79 -3.82
N ASP A 212 15.49 10.25 -3.24
CA ASP A 212 15.42 9.30 -2.16
C ASP A 212 14.90 9.92 -0.86
N PHE A 213 14.32 9.08 -0.01
CA PHE A 213 13.77 9.45 1.29
C PHE A 213 14.63 8.92 2.43
N SER A 214 14.50 9.53 3.60
CA SER A 214 14.98 9.01 4.89
C SER A 214 14.02 9.45 5.99
N PHE A 215 13.70 8.56 6.90
CA PHE A 215 12.83 8.83 8.04
C PHE A 215 13.46 8.44 9.38
N SER A 216 14.56 7.67 9.40
CA SER A 216 15.18 7.19 10.65
C SER A 216 15.65 8.33 11.56
N GLY A 217 16.13 9.43 10.97
CA GLY A 217 16.54 10.64 11.72
C GLY A 217 15.37 11.33 12.42
N LEU A 218 14.17 11.25 11.86
CA LEU A 218 12.98 11.84 12.47
C LEU A 218 12.62 11.13 13.79
N LYS A 219 12.67 9.79 13.83
CA LYS A 219 12.46 9.03 15.07
C LYS A 219 13.39 9.49 16.18
N THR A 220 14.68 9.68 15.88
CA THR A 220 15.68 10.12 16.86
C THR A 220 15.39 11.53 17.35
N ALA A 221 15.01 12.44 16.44
CA ALA A 221 14.63 13.81 16.80
C ALA A 221 13.42 13.85 17.72
N ILE A 222 12.39 13.04 17.44
CA ILE A 222 11.19 12.91 18.29
C ILE A 222 11.56 12.33 19.65
N LEU A 223 12.39 11.29 19.70
CA LEU A 223 12.83 10.69 20.98
C LEU A 223 13.50 11.71 21.88
N TYR A 224 14.49 12.45 21.37
CA TYR A 224 15.18 13.47 22.17
C TYR A 224 14.26 14.62 22.57
N PHE A 225 13.35 15.02 21.69
CA PHE A 225 12.34 16.04 22.00
C PHE A 225 11.45 15.60 23.16
N ILE A 226 10.95 14.37 23.15
CA ILE A 226 10.12 13.80 24.21
C ILE A 226 10.92 13.74 25.52
N GLN A 227 12.11 13.13 25.50
CA GLN A 227 12.95 12.98 26.69
C GLN A 227 13.26 14.33 27.34
N LYS A 228 13.60 15.34 26.56
CA LYS A 228 13.91 16.69 27.05
C LYS A 228 12.72 17.31 27.78
N ASN A 229 11.53 17.22 27.20
CA ASN A 229 10.34 17.88 27.75
C ASN A 229 9.72 17.12 28.92
N THR A 230 9.73 15.76 28.86
CA THR A 230 9.23 14.94 29.96
C THR A 230 10.14 14.98 31.20
N ALA A 231 11.40 15.30 31.06
CA ALA A 231 12.32 15.53 32.19
C ALA A 231 11.90 16.72 33.07
N THR A 232 11.23 17.72 32.49
CA THR A 232 10.75 18.91 33.20
C THR A 232 9.25 18.87 33.49
N ASN A 233 8.48 18.18 32.65
CA ASN A 233 7.03 17.99 32.82
C ASN A 233 6.64 16.54 32.48
N PRO A 234 6.44 15.66 33.48
CA PRO A 234 6.05 14.26 33.24
C PRO A 234 4.76 14.08 32.44
N ASP A 235 3.82 15.03 32.52
CA ASP A 235 2.54 15.00 31.79
C ASP A 235 2.63 15.62 30.37
N PHE A 236 3.82 16.08 29.96
CA PHE A 236 4.01 16.83 28.71
C PHE A 236 3.38 16.15 27.49
N ILE A 237 3.57 14.85 27.32
CA ILE A 237 2.99 14.10 26.17
C ILE A 237 1.47 14.17 26.23
N LYS A 238 0.87 13.92 27.39
CA LYS A 238 -0.58 13.89 27.57
C LYS A 238 -1.22 15.26 27.28
N GLU A 239 -0.59 16.32 27.76
CA GLU A 239 -1.05 17.70 27.57
C GLU A 239 -0.93 18.18 26.12
N ASN A 240 0.08 17.70 25.37
CA ASN A 240 0.41 18.20 24.05
C ASN A 240 0.24 17.15 22.93
N LEU A 241 -0.44 16.04 23.20
CA LEU A 241 -0.44 14.88 22.31
C LEU A 241 -0.94 15.20 20.89
N ASN A 242 -2.01 16.00 20.78
CA ASN A 242 -2.55 16.40 19.48
C ASN A 242 -1.57 17.29 18.69
N ASP A 243 -0.93 18.23 19.35
CA ASP A 243 0.04 19.14 18.74
C ASP A 243 1.32 18.41 18.32
N ILE A 244 1.76 17.43 19.14
CA ILE A 244 2.92 16.57 18.79
C ILE A 244 2.57 15.74 17.56
N CYS A 245 1.42 15.08 17.53
CA CYS A 245 0.96 14.30 16.38
C CYS A 245 0.83 15.17 15.12
N ALA A 246 0.25 16.38 15.24
CA ALA A 246 0.11 17.32 14.14
C ALA A 246 1.47 17.77 13.58
N SER A 247 2.44 18.06 14.46
CA SER A 247 3.79 18.49 14.07
C SER A 247 4.60 17.37 13.41
N ILE A 248 4.45 16.13 13.89
CA ILE A 248 5.07 14.94 13.28
C ILE A 248 4.50 14.72 11.88
N GLN A 249 3.16 14.67 11.76
CA GLN A 249 2.49 14.48 10.48
C GLN A 249 2.85 15.58 9.48
N TYR A 250 2.87 16.84 9.91
CA TYR A 250 3.27 17.98 9.08
C TYR A 250 4.69 17.82 8.53
N THR A 251 5.62 17.36 9.37
CA THR A 251 7.01 17.14 8.97
C THR A 251 7.12 16.01 7.94
N ILE A 252 6.43 14.87 8.17
CA ILE A 252 6.41 13.72 7.25
C ILE A 252 5.81 14.13 5.90
N ILE A 253 4.65 14.80 5.90
CA ILE A 253 4.02 15.31 4.69
C ILE A 253 4.96 16.26 3.94
N GLY A 254 5.64 17.15 4.68
CA GLY A 254 6.61 18.05 4.10
C GLY A 254 7.77 17.34 3.39
N ILE A 255 8.28 16.22 3.94
CA ILE A 255 9.31 15.40 3.28
C ILE A 255 8.78 14.81 1.98
N LEU A 256 7.58 14.20 2.00
CA LEU A 256 6.96 13.59 0.83
C LEU A 256 6.70 14.61 -0.28
N MET A 257 6.11 15.74 0.06
CA MET A 257 5.76 16.79 -0.91
C MET A 257 7.00 17.49 -1.52
N ASP A 258 8.08 17.67 -0.74
CA ASP A 258 9.33 18.24 -1.25
C ASP A 258 9.95 17.32 -2.32
N LYS A 259 9.92 16.00 -2.11
CA LYS A 259 10.42 15.03 -3.08
C LYS A 259 9.53 14.90 -4.31
N LEU A 260 8.21 14.93 -4.15
CA LEU A 260 7.29 14.97 -5.29
C LEU A 260 7.48 16.23 -6.15
N LYS A 261 7.61 17.41 -5.53
CA LYS A 261 7.91 18.65 -6.26
C LYS A 261 9.18 18.52 -7.09
N LYS A 262 10.22 17.96 -6.50
CA LYS A 262 11.49 17.72 -7.19
C LYS A 262 11.33 16.71 -8.32
N ALA A 263 10.60 15.62 -8.12
CA ALA A 263 10.34 14.62 -9.15
C ALA A 263 9.58 15.23 -10.35
N VAL A 264 8.55 16.05 -10.09
CA VAL A 264 7.82 16.79 -11.14
C VAL A 264 8.74 17.75 -11.90
N GLN A 265 9.64 18.45 -11.20
CA GLN A 265 10.60 19.36 -11.84
C GLN A 265 11.60 18.63 -12.76
N GLU A 266 12.06 17.42 -12.34
CA GLU A 266 13.02 16.62 -13.11
C GLU A 266 12.37 15.90 -14.29
N THR A 267 11.20 15.31 -14.10
CA THR A 267 10.52 14.49 -15.14
C THR A 267 9.59 15.29 -16.04
N LYS A 268 9.16 16.49 -15.62
CA LYS A 268 8.11 17.29 -16.26
C LYS A 268 6.72 16.61 -16.27
N ILE A 269 6.52 15.58 -15.47
CA ILE A 269 5.25 14.89 -15.32
C ILE A 269 4.52 15.49 -14.11
N ASN A 270 3.34 16.07 -14.31
CA ASN A 270 2.52 16.69 -13.28
C ASN A 270 1.29 15.85 -12.87
N ARG A 271 1.14 14.65 -13.42
CA ARG A 271 0.14 13.66 -13.05
C ARG A 271 0.70 12.78 -11.94
N ILE A 272 0.05 12.77 -10.77
CA ILE A 272 0.56 12.12 -9.56
C ILE A 272 -0.50 11.20 -8.98
N ALA A 273 -0.19 9.91 -8.96
CA ALA A 273 -1.00 8.90 -8.29
C ALA A 273 -0.35 8.52 -6.94
N ILE A 274 -1.16 8.25 -5.91
CA ILE A 274 -0.66 7.71 -4.64
C ILE A 274 -1.27 6.34 -4.38
N GLY A 275 -0.49 5.43 -3.77
CA GLY A 275 -0.95 4.09 -3.42
C GLY A 275 -0.29 3.58 -2.14
N GLY A 276 -0.79 2.46 -1.61
CA GLY A 276 -0.33 1.88 -0.34
C GLY A 276 -1.08 2.43 0.88
N GLY A 277 -1.03 1.71 2.01
CA GLY A 277 -1.85 1.97 3.19
C GLY A 277 -1.78 3.40 3.74
N VAL A 278 -0.60 4.04 3.68
CA VAL A 278 -0.42 5.42 4.15
C VAL A 278 -1.11 6.44 3.25
N SER A 279 -1.49 6.08 2.02
CA SER A 279 -2.29 6.94 1.14
C SER A 279 -3.71 7.22 1.68
N ALA A 280 -4.15 6.48 2.71
CA ALA A 280 -5.38 6.76 3.45
C ALA A 280 -5.29 8.01 4.35
N ASN A 281 -4.06 8.45 4.72
CA ASN A 281 -3.83 9.60 5.61
C ASN A 281 -4.47 10.88 5.07
N SER A 282 -5.31 11.51 5.90
CA SER A 282 -6.10 12.68 5.52
C SER A 282 -5.25 13.91 5.19
N GLY A 283 -4.16 14.11 5.95
CA GLY A 283 -3.24 15.22 5.71
C GLY A 283 -2.49 15.11 4.39
N ILE A 284 -2.07 13.90 3.99
CA ILE A 284 -1.43 13.66 2.67
C ILE A 284 -2.42 13.97 1.54
N ARG A 285 -3.66 13.47 1.64
CA ARG A 285 -4.71 13.74 0.66
C ARG A 285 -5.00 15.23 0.53
N GLN A 286 -5.06 15.95 1.65
CA GLN A 286 -5.26 17.41 1.66
C GLN A 286 -4.08 18.14 1.00
N ALA A 287 -2.83 17.73 1.29
CA ALA A 287 -1.64 18.33 0.68
C ALA A 287 -1.60 18.14 -0.84
N LEU A 288 -2.01 16.97 -1.35
CA LEU A 288 -2.15 16.72 -2.78
C LEU A 288 -3.23 17.59 -3.41
N LYS A 289 -4.40 17.70 -2.79
CA LYS A 289 -5.47 18.57 -3.26
C LYS A 289 -5.06 20.05 -3.29
N GLN A 290 -4.28 20.51 -2.32
CA GLN A 290 -3.70 21.85 -2.34
C GLN A 290 -2.71 22.02 -3.50
N ALA A 291 -1.91 20.99 -3.80
CA ALA A 291 -0.97 21.01 -4.91
C ALA A 291 -1.67 21.08 -6.28
N GLU A 292 -2.86 20.52 -6.45
CA GLU A 292 -3.69 20.70 -7.65
C GLU A 292 -3.95 22.19 -7.90
N HIS A 293 -4.39 22.91 -6.86
CA HIS A 293 -4.72 24.33 -6.98
C HIS A 293 -3.50 25.25 -7.11
N GLN A 294 -2.41 24.92 -6.40
CA GLN A 294 -1.25 25.81 -6.29
C GLN A 294 -0.17 25.54 -7.35
N LEU A 295 -0.03 24.26 -7.78
CA LEU A 295 1.05 23.80 -8.65
C LEU A 295 0.54 23.30 -10.01
N GLY A 296 -0.77 23.25 -10.22
CA GLY A 296 -1.36 22.72 -11.46
C GLY A 296 -1.14 21.21 -11.64
N TRP A 297 -1.05 20.47 -10.54
CA TRP A 297 -0.96 19.00 -10.60
C TRP A 297 -2.32 18.40 -10.90
N GLU A 298 -2.30 17.23 -11.50
CA GLU A 298 -3.46 16.34 -11.59
C GLU A 298 -3.22 15.16 -10.66
N THR A 299 -4.02 15.05 -9.59
CA THR A 299 -3.77 14.03 -8.57
C THR A 299 -4.81 12.91 -8.59
N PHE A 300 -4.34 11.69 -8.35
CA PHE A 300 -5.15 10.48 -8.35
C PHE A 300 -4.98 9.79 -7.00
N VAL A 301 -6.09 9.70 -6.27
CA VAL A 301 -6.15 9.07 -4.96
C VAL A 301 -7.08 7.87 -5.06
N PRO A 302 -6.65 6.66 -4.66
CA PRO A 302 -7.48 5.47 -4.79
C PRO A 302 -8.69 5.53 -3.86
N ALA A 303 -9.74 4.79 -4.20
CA ALA A 303 -10.84 4.56 -3.28
C ALA A 303 -10.31 3.94 -1.98
N PHE A 304 -10.89 4.31 -0.84
CA PHE A 304 -10.39 3.91 0.48
C PHE A 304 -10.21 2.40 0.62
N GLU A 305 -11.11 1.62 0.04
CA GLU A 305 -11.07 0.15 0.05
C GLU A 305 -9.90 -0.47 -0.73
N PHE A 306 -9.19 0.33 -1.56
CA PHE A 306 -8.02 -0.10 -2.34
C PHE A 306 -6.71 0.52 -1.86
N THR A 307 -6.71 1.19 -0.71
CA THR A 307 -5.49 1.83 -0.17
C THR A 307 -4.57 0.84 0.56
N THR A 308 -5.15 -0.01 1.40
CA THR A 308 -4.42 -1.06 2.13
C THR A 308 -4.24 -2.31 1.26
N ASP A 309 -3.53 -3.31 1.78
CA ASP A 309 -3.35 -4.60 1.11
C ASP A 309 -4.72 -5.25 0.87
N ASN A 310 -4.97 -5.61 -0.38
CA ASN A 310 -6.24 -6.18 -0.81
C ASN A 310 -6.05 -7.00 -2.09
N ALA A 311 -6.96 -7.94 -2.36
CA ALA A 311 -6.85 -8.78 -3.55
C ALA A 311 -7.43 -8.14 -4.83
N ALA A 312 -8.20 -7.05 -4.73
CA ALA A 312 -8.70 -6.36 -5.90
C ALA A 312 -7.54 -5.74 -6.72
N MET A 313 -6.49 -5.23 -6.05
CA MET A 313 -5.29 -4.72 -6.72
C MET A 313 -4.51 -5.84 -7.44
N ILE A 314 -4.54 -7.07 -6.91
CA ILE A 314 -3.93 -8.23 -7.56
C ILE A 314 -4.77 -8.68 -8.76
N ALA A 315 -6.08 -8.68 -8.60
CA ALA A 315 -7.01 -9.07 -9.67
C ALA A 315 -6.95 -8.14 -10.88
N ILE A 316 -6.82 -6.80 -10.68
CA ILE A 316 -6.69 -5.86 -11.81
C ILE A 316 -5.38 -6.06 -12.57
N VAL A 317 -4.25 -6.26 -11.89
CA VAL A 317 -2.98 -6.58 -12.57
C VAL A 317 -3.09 -7.91 -13.30
N GLY A 318 -3.69 -8.92 -12.66
CA GLY A 318 -4.00 -10.20 -13.31
C GLY A 318 -4.82 -10.04 -14.58
N TYR A 319 -5.82 -9.19 -14.57
CA TYR A 319 -6.64 -8.90 -15.75
C TYR A 319 -5.84 -8.22 -16.86
N LEU A 320 -5.05 -7.20 -16.54
CA LEU A 320 -4.20 -6.51 -17.51
C LEU A 320 -3.16 -7.44 -18.15
N LYS A 321 -2.55 -8.33 -17.36
CA LYS A 321 -1.65 -9.36 -17.83
C LYS A 321 -2.37 -10.42 -18.68
N PHE A 322 -3.57 -10.83 -18.27
CA PHE A 322 -4.39 -11.78 -19.02
C PHE A 322 -4.69 -11.28 -20.44
N LEU A 323 -5.06 -9.99 -20.59
CA LEU A 323 -5.28 -9.37 -21.90
C LEU A 323 -4.05 -9.37 -22.80
N ASN A 324 -2.85 -9.37 -22.21
CA ASN A 324 -1.57 -9.43 -22.91
C ASN A 324 -1.01 -10.87 -23.06
N ASN A 325 -1.75 -11.90 -22.63
CA ASN A 325 -1.31 -13.30 -22.58
C ASN A 325 0.00 -13.49 -21.77
N ASP A 326 0.23 -12.62 -20.76
CA ASP A 326 1.40 -12.70 -19.86
C ASP A 326 1.07 -13.66 -18.70
N PHE A 327 1.38 -14.94 -18.92
CA PHE A 327 1.13 -16.02 -17.98
C PHE A 327 2.44 -16.55 -17.39
N THR A 328 2.36 -17.07 -16.16
CA THR A 328 3.51 -17.66 -15.49
C THR A 328 3.40 -19.19 -15.41
N SER A 329 4.53 -19.85 -15.24
CA SER A 329 4.58 -21.32 -15.11
C SER A 329 4.41 -21.79 -13.67
N GLN A 330 4.10 -23.08 -13.50
CA GLN A 330 4.10 -23.75 -12.19
C GLN A 330 5.48 -23.74 -11.50
N GLY A 331 6.57 -23.50 -12.25
CA GLY A 331 7.93 -23.37 -11.71
C GLY A 331 8.22 -22.04 -11.00
N THR A 332 7.35 -21.00 -11.16
CA THR A 332 7.53 -19.69 -10.53
C THR A 332 7.53 -19.81 -9.01
N THR A 333 8.46 -19.13 -8.34
CA THR A 333 8.60 -19.15 -6.87
C THR A 333 8.28 -17.78 -6.25
N ALA A 334 7.79 -17.78 -5.02
CA ALA A 334 7.65 -16.58 -4.20
C ALA A 334 9.01 -15.91 -4.00
N THR A 335 9.03 -14.57 -3.91
CA THR A 335 10.26 -13.79 -3.80
C THR A 335 10.06 -12.64 -2.80
N ALA A 336 10.63 -12.78 -1.59
CA ALA A 336 10.44 -11.83 -0.50
C ALA A 336 10.94 -10.39 -0.83
N ARG A 337 11.94 -10.27 -1.68
CA ARG A 337 12.55 -8.99 -2.09
C ARG A 337 12.43 -8.77 -3.60
N LEU A 338 11.24 -9.00 -4.13
CA LEU A 338 10.96 -8.76 -5.54
C LEU A 338 11.00 -7.26 -5.81
N LYS A 339 11.84 -6.83 -6.75
CA LYS A 339 11.88 -5.43 -7.19
C LYS A 339 10.79 -5.16 -8.23
N LEU A 340 10.42 -3.90 -8.33
CA LEU A 340 9.51 -3.39 -9.33
C LEU A 340 10.16 -3.43 -10.71
#